data_e8478971223c975fd3a263b7b8cbe920
#
_entry.id   e8478971223c975fd3a263b7b8cbe920
#
_cell.length_a   1.000
_cell.length_b   1.000
_cell.length_c   1.000
_cell.angle_alpha   90.00
_cell.angle_beta   90.00
_cell.angle_gamma   90.00
#
_symmetry.space_group_name_H-M   'P 1'
#
loop_
_entity.id
_entity.type
_entity.pdbx_description
1 polymer ?
#
loop_
_entity_poly.entity_id
_entity_poly.type
_entity_poly.pdbx_seq_one_letter_code
_entity_poly.pdbx_strand_id
1 'polypeptide(L)'
;MDHLEKIFGKTAQMTVLENLIEHQDDPTYISGIARETGLSNSIVSKVIKPLVTSGIVVERPLGKTRTFRMNIENEAANLITGFCNGINQIEV
;
A
#
# COMPACT_ATOMS: atom_id res chain seq x y z
N MET A 1 -3.00 -8.62 8.44
CA MET A 1 -2.14 -8.67 7.31
C MET A 1 -1.92 -10.02 6.77
N ASP A 2 -1.98 -10.96 7.62
CA ASP A 2 -1.45 -12.27 7.28
C ASP A 2 -2.35 -13.10 6.40
N HIS A 3 -3.64 -12.76 6.31
CA HIS A 3 -4.58 -13.54 5.50
C HIS A 3 -4.24 -13.50 4.03
N LEU A 4 -3.90 -12.32 3.51
CA LEU A 4 -3.52 -12.19 2.11
C LEU A 4 -2.20 -12.89 1.82
N GLU A 5 -1.24 -12.80 2.75
CA GLU A 5 0.04 -13.48 2.59
C GLU A 5 -0.13 -15.01 2.59
N LYS A 6 -1.05 -15.53 3.40
CA LYS A 6 -1.32 -16.96 3.44
C LYS A 6 -1.95 -17.47 2.15
N ILE A 7 -2.77 -16.64 1.51
CA ILE A 7 -3.48 -17.03 0.31
C ILE A 7 -2.62 -16.84 -0.95
N PHE A 8 -1.96 -15.70 -1.06
CA PHE A 8 -1.27 -15.30 -2.29
C PHE A 8 0.24 -15.32 -2.20
N GLY A 9 0.79 -15.60 -1.01
CA GLY A 9 2.22 -15.51 -0.78
C GLY A 9 2.63 -14.09 -0.45
N LYS A 10 3.85 -13.96 0.07
CA LYS A 10 4.36 -12.67 0.50
C LYS A 10 5.24 -12.07 -0.59
N THR A 11 4.88 -10.89 -1.07
CA THR A 11 5.71 -10.12 -1.99
C THR A 11 5.89 -8.72 -1.44
N ALA A 12 6.97 -8.05 -1.85
CA ALA A 12 7.22 -6.67 -1.43
C ALA A 12 6.08 -5.76 -1.88
N GLN A 13 5.58 -5.94 -3.09
CA GLN A 13 4.50 -5.11 -3.61
C GLN A 13 3.23 -5.27 -2.80
N MET A 14 2.86 -6.49 -2.46
CA MET A 14 1.69 -6.75 -1.62
C MET A 14 1.86 -6.15 -0.22
N THR A 15 3.04 -6.29 0.35
CA THR A 15 3.34 -5.75 1.68
C THR A 15 3.18 -4.22 1.69
N VAL A 16 3.69 -3.55 0.68
CA VAL A 16 3.54 -2.09 0.57
C VAL A 16 2.07 -1.71 0.38
N LEU A 17 1.37 -2.43 -0.48
CA LEU A 17 -0.04 -2.15 -0.74
C LEU A 17 -0.88 -2.28 0.54
N GLU A 18 -0.65 -3.33 1.30
CA GLU A 18 -1.36 -3.53 2.56
C GLU A 18 -1.06 -2.43 3.57
N ASN A 19 0.19 -1.97 3.62
CA ASN A 19 0.57 -0.87 4.50
C ASN A 19 -0.18 0.41 4.12
N LEU A 20 -0.29 0.70 2.83
CA LEU A 20 -1.03 1.85 2.35
C LEU A 20 -2.52 1.76 2.70
N ILE A 21 -3.09 0.57 2.61
CA ILE A 21 -4.50 0.36 2.95
C ILE A 21 -4.73 0.57 4.44
N GLU A 22 -3.82 0.10 5.29
CA GLU A 22 -3.90 0.31 6.73
C GLU A 22 -3.86 1.79 7.11
N HIS A 23 -3.15 2.59 6.34
CA HIS A 23 -2.98 4.02 6.60
C HIS A 23 -3.73 4.88 5.60
N GLN A 24 -4.86 4.40 5.10
CA GLN A 24 -5.56 5.09 4.01
C GLN A 24 -6.06 6.48 4.39
N ASP A 25 -6.18 6.77 5.67
CA ASP A 25 -6.63 8.08 6.15
C ASP A 25 -5.47 9.05 6.38
N ASP A 26 -4.24 8.58 6.30
CA ASP A 26 -3.06 9.39 6.57
C ASP A 26 -2.08 9.31 5.39
N PRO A 27 -1.41 10.42 5.07
CA PRO A 27 -0.35 10.34 4.06
C PRO A 27 0.84 9.56 4.62
N THR A 28 1.45 8.75 3.77
CA THR A 28 2.60 7.95 4.15
C THR A 28 3.80 8.32 3.29
N TYR A 29 5.00 8.07 3.82
CA TYR A 29 6.27 8.39 3.16
C TYR A 29 7.01 7.09 2.85
N ILE A 30 7.90 7.12 1.87
CA ILE A 30 8.72 5.97 1.55
C ILE A 30 9.45 5.44 2.81
N SER A 31 10.07 6.35 3.57
CA SER A 31 10.80 5.94 4.77
C SER A 31 9.90 5.37 5.84
N GLY A 32 8.69 5.91 5.96
CA GLY A 32 7.71 5.40 6.92
C GLY A 32 7.23 4.01 6.55
N ILE A 33 6.93 3.80 5.28
CA ILE A 33 6.52 2.49 4.77
C ILE A 33 7.64 1.47 4.98
N ALA A 34 8.87 1.86 4.66
CA ALA A 34 10.04 0.99 4.80
C ALA A 34 10.21 0.58 6.27
N ARG A 35 10.10 1.53 7.18
CA ARG A 35 10.24 1.27 8.61
C ARG A 35 9.20 0.28 9.11
N GLU A 36 7.94 0.46 8.69
CA GLU A 36 6.86 -0.38 9.19
C GLU A 36 6.82 -1.76 8.54
N THR A 37 7.31 -1.87 7.32
CA THR A 37 7.26 -3.14 6.59
C THR A 37 8.55 -3.95 6.73
N GLY A 38 9.62 -3.32 7.18
CA GLY A 38 10.94 -3.98 7.22
C GLY A 38 11.64 -4.02 5.88
N LEU A 39 11.06 -3.39 4.85
CA LEU A 39 11.68 -3.30 3.53
C LEU A 39 12.63 -2.12 3.47
N SER A 40 13.58 -2.15 2.53
CA SER A 40 14.47 -1.01 2.31
C SER A 40 13.72 0.11 1.58
N ASN A 41 14.19 1.34 1.73
CA ASN A 41 13.64 2.47 0.98
C ASN A 41 13.68 2.22 -0.51
N SER A 42 14.76 1.62 -0.98
CA SER A 42 14.97 1.31 -2.38
C SER A 42 13.90 0.35 -2.91
N ILE A 43 13.60 -0.70 -2.16
CA ILE A 43 12.57 -1.66 -2.55
C ILE A 43 11.20 -1.02 -2.54
N VAL A 44 10.88 -0.23 -1.49
CA VAL A 44 9.58 0.45 -1.42
C VAL A 44 9.41 1.37 -2.62
N SER A 45 10.42 2.18 -2.94
CA SER A 45 10.37 3.07 -4.09
C SER A 45 10.13 2.32 -5.39
N LYS A 46 10.79 1.18 -5.53
CA LYS A 46 10.69 0.37 -6.74
C LYS A 46 9.30 -0.22 -6.93
N VAL A 47 8.70 -0.77 -5.86
CA VAL A 47 7.41 -1.44 -5.99
C VAL A 47 6.23 -0.47 -5.98
N ILE A 48 6.39 0.72 -5.39
CA ILE A 48 5.30 1.68 -5.36
C ILE A 48 5.11 2.37 -6.72
N LYS A 49 6.16 2.43 -7.53
CA LYS A 49 6.12 3.11 -8.81
C LYS A 49 5.04 2.58 -9.75
N PRO A 50 4.92 1.27 -10.00
CA PRO A 50 3.86 0.77 -10.85
C PRO A 50 2.46 0.99 -10.25
N LEU A 51 2.34 1.05 -8.94
CA LEU A 51 1.06 1.35 -8.30
C LEU A 51 0.64 2.79 -8.57
N VAL A 52 1.59 3.72 -8.56
CA VAL A 52 1.31 5.11 -8.90
C VAL A 52 0.98 5.23 -10.39
N THR A 53 1.76 4.59 -11.25
CA THR A 53 1.56 4.65 -12.69
C THR A 53 0.20 4.09 -13.08
N SER A 54 -0.28 3.05 -12.41
CA SER A 54 -1.58 2.44 -12.72
C SER A 54 -2.75 3.20 -12.12
N GLY A 55 -2.48 4.22 -11.29
CA GLY A 55 -3.55 5.02 -10.68
C GLY A 55 -4.10 4.43 -9.39
N ILE A 56 -3.58 3.31 -8.93
CA ILE A 56 -4.03 2.68 -7.68
C ILE A 56 -3.60 3.51 -6.47
N VAL A 57 -2.41 4.11 -6.55
CA VAL A 57 -1.84 4.94 -5.50
C VAL A 57 -1.63 6.34 -6.03
N VAL A 58 -1.91 7.33 -5.20
CA VAL A 58 -1.68 8.74 -5.53
C VAL A 58 -0.41 9.20 -4.84
N GLU A 59 0.44 9.87 -5.60
CA GLU A 59 1.64 10.50 -5.08
C GLU A 59 1.41 11.99 -5.00
N ARG A 60 1.67 12.59 -3.84
CA ARG A 60 1.48 14.03 -3.65
C ARG A 60 2.66 14.62 -2.91
N PRO A 61 3.11 15.82 -3.32
CA PRO A 61 4.17 16.49 -2.58
C PRO A 61 3.61 17.06 -1.27
N LEU A 62 4.45 17.04 -0.23
CA LEU A 62 4.17 17.67 1.03
C LEU A 62 5.48 18.32 1.48
N GLY A 63 5.60 19.64 1.21
CA GLY A 63 6.88 20.31 1.38
C GLY A 63 7.92 19.75 0.42
N LYS A 64 9.04 19.32 0.96
CA LYS A 64 10.11 18.71 0.16
C LYS A 64 10.00 17.19 0.08
N THR A 65 8.97 16.63 0.70
CA THR A 65 8.75 15.19 0.78
C THR A 65 7.60 14.80 -0.12
N ARG A 66 7.59 13.55 -0.58
CA ARG A 66 6.47 13.02 -1.33
C ARG A 66 5.72 12.05 -0.45
N THR A 67 4.38 12.13 -0.53
CA THR A 67 3.50 11.23 0.21
C THR A 67 2.74 10.34 -0.74
N PHE A 68 2.28 9.22 -0.24
CA PHE A 68 1.58 8.20 -1.02
C PHE A 68 0.37 7.73 -0.26
N ARG A 69 -0.73 7.51 -0.98
CA ARG A 69 -1.93 6.95 -0.38
C ARG A 69 -2.79 6.29 -1.44
N MET A 70 -3.70 5.43 -1.00
CA MET A 70 -4.63 4.79 -1.92
C MET A 70 -5.47 5.85 -2.62
N ASN A 71 -5.74 5.63 -3.90
CA ASN A 71 -6.53 6.56 -4.71
C ASN A 71 -8.01 6.24 -4.55
N ILE A 72 -8.71 7.02 -3.72
CA ILE A 72 -10.12 6.80 -3.43
C ILE A 72 -11.02 7.08 -4.63
N GLU A 73 -10.50 7.72 -5.67
CA GLU A 73 -11.25 7.99 -6.90
C GLU A 73 -11.07 6.90 -7.94
N ASN A 74 -10.23 5.91 -7.67
CA ASN A 74 -9.97 4.82 -8.59
C ASN A 74 -10.79 3.61 -8.16
N GLU A 75 -11.65 3.11 -9.08
CA GLU A 75 -12.54 2.01 -8.76
C GLU A 75 -11.78 0.73 -8.39
N ALA A 76 -10.71 0.43 -9.13
CA ALA A 76 -9.91 -0.76 -8.82
C ALA A 76 -9.26 -0.66 -7.45
N ALA A 77 -8.76 0.53 -7.08
CA ALA A 77 -8.17 0.73 -5.77
C ALA A 77 -9.20 0.51 -4.66
N ASN A 78 -10.42 0.99 -4.86
CA ASN A 78 -11.49 0.81 -3.89
C ASN A 78 -11.90 -0.66 -3.75
N LEU A 79 -11.93 -1.39 -4.85
CA LEU A 79 -12.23 -2.82 -4.83
C LEU A 79 -11.14 -3.60 -4.09
N ILE A 80 -9.89 -3.26 -4.35
CA ILE A 80 -8.76 -3.90 -3.67
C ILE A 80 -8.82 -3.62 -2.16
N THR A 81 -9.05 -2.37 -1.79
CA THR A 81 -9.16 -1.97 -0.38
C THR A 81 -10.29 -2.72 0.30
N GLY A 82 -11.45 -2.79 -0.34
CA GLY A 82 -12.59 -3.52 0.20
C GLY A 82 -12.32 -5.00 0.35
N PHE A 83 -11.66 -5.60 -0.62
CA PHE A 83 -11.30 -7.01 -0.57
C PHE A 83 -10.33 -7.27 0.59
N CYS A 84 -9.29 -6.45 0.73
CA CYS A 84 -8.32 -6.61 1.81
C CYS A 84 -8.99 -6.46 3.17
N ASN A 85 -9.85 -5.46 3.33
CA ASN A 85 -10.55 -5.26 4.59
C ASN A 85 -11.48 -6.43 4.90
N GLY A 86 -12.15 -6.96 3.89
CA GLY A 86 -13.03 -8.10 4.07
C GLY A 86 -12.27 -9.35 4.48
N ILE A 87 -11.16 -9.63 3.82
CA ILE A 87 -10.33 -10.80 4.13
C ILE A 87 -9.78 -10.70 5.55
N ASN A 88 -9.36 -9.51 5.97
CA ASN A 88 -8.76 -9.33 7.30
C ASN A 88 -9.77 -9.50 8.44
N GLN A 89 -11.07 -9.48 8.13
CA GLN A 89 -12.10 -9.71 9.13
C GLN A 89 -12.48 -11.18 9.27
N ILE A 90 -11.96 -12.03 8.41
CA ILE A 90 -12.24 -13.46 8.43
C ILE A 90 -11.12 -14.16 9.20
N GLU A 91 -11.50 -15.07 10.09
CA GLU A 91 -10.50 -15.91 10.77
C GLU A 91 -10.10 -17.03 9.82
N VAL A 92 -8.81 -17.06 9.53
CA VAL A 92 -8.25 -18.04 8.58
C VAL A 92 -7.29 -18.97 9.30
#